data_2f5c5ccb6d4c64f6d78902204291203c
#
_entry.id   2f5c5ccb6d4c64f6d78902204291203c
#
_cell.length_a   1.000
_cell.length_b   1.000
_cell.length_c   1.000
_cell.angle_alpha   90.00
_cell.angle_beta   90.00
_cell.angle_gamma   90.00
#
_symmetry.space_group_name_H-M   'P 1'
#
loop_
_entity.id
_entity.type
_entity.pdbx_description
1 polymer ?
#
loop_
_entity_poly.entity_id
_entity_poly.type
_entity_poly.pdbx_seq_one_letter_code
_entity_poly.pdbx_strand_id
1 'polypeptide(L)'
;MEGLTRRIFVAVPLPDEVRMALADLLGSVVVPGKMVLPQNWHITLRFLGRTDEIAYDRFLAALDNCDLGPSFDMGLGELGAFPRPRSATVLWVAVTKGQGRLEDLAADAEAAAQTAGFTPEDRPFRPHLTLSRVRPAADVSRLVDGFSAAGIGWRCRSVVVYRSHPGRGGARYEPLETFPLTR
;
A
#
# COMPACT_ATOMS: atom_id res chain seq x y z
N MET A 1 -7.48 21.92 23.81
CA MET A 1 -6.78 22.10 22.52
C MET A 1 -6.88 20.79 21.78
N GLU A 2 -7.68 20.72 20.70
CA GLU A 2 -7.68 19.56 19.82
C GLU A 2 -6.31 19.50 19.12
N GLY A 3 -5.49 18.54 19.54
CA GLY A 3 -4.20 18.30 18.90
C GLY A 3 -4.39 18.01 17.41
N LEU A 4 -3.52 18.55 16.58
CA LEU A 4 -3.53 18.32 15.12
C LEU A 4 -3.48 16.81 14.84
N THR A 5 -4.59 16.22 14.44
CA THR A 5 -4.61 14.82 14.00
C THR A 5 -4.16 14.69 12.56
N ARG A 6 -3.29 13.73 12.29
CA ARG A 6 -2.79 13.39 10.95
C ARG A 6 -3.38 12.05 10.49
N ARG A 7 -3.63 11.87 9.21
CA ARG A 7 -3.99 10.55 8.68
C ARG A 7 -2.72 9.81 8.29
N ILE A 8 -2.39 8.80 9.05
CA ILE A 8 -1.13 8.06 8.95
C ILE A 8 -1.36 6.64 8.43
N PHE A 9 -0.43 6.16 7.62
CA PHE A 9 -0.34 4.76 7.21
C PHE A 9 1.11 4.37 6.96
N VAL A 10 1.38 3.07 7.01
CA VAL A 10 2.69 2.46 6.76
C VAL A 10 2.62 1.67 5.46
N ALA A 11 3.62 1.82 4.61
CA ALA A 11 3.62 1.17 3.31
C ALA A 11 5.03 0.89 2.77
N VAL A 12 5.10 0.00 1.80
CA VAL A 12 6.26 -0.20 0.94
C VAL A 12 6.10 0.67 -0.31
N PRO A 13 7.06 1.57 -0.60
CA PRO A 13 7.03 2.40 -1.80
C PRO A 13 7.42 1.61 -3.05
N LEU A 14 6.98 2.11 -4.21
CA LEU A 14 7.48 1.65 -5.51
C LEU A 14 8.60 2.59 -5.98
N PRO A 15 9.71 2.06 -6.53
CA PRO A 15 10.71 2.86 -7.25
C PRO A 15 10.10 3.50 -8.51
N ASP A 16 10.71 4.59 -8.98
CA ASP A 16 10.20 5.35 -10.13
C ASP A 16 10.19 4.51 -11.41
N GLU A 17 11.23 3.68 -11.63
CA GLU A 17 11.29 2.76 -12.76
C GLU A 17 10.14 1.74 -12.79
N VAL A 18 9.71 1.27 -11.62
CA VAL A 18 8.57 0.36 -11.47
C VAL A 18 7.26 1.08 -11.75
N ARG A 19 7.12 2.32 -11.25
CA ARG A 19 5.95 3.15 -11.54
C ARG A 19 5.81 3.43 -13.03
N MET A 20 6.90 3.76 -13.71
CA MET A 20 6.92 4.02 -15.15
C MET A 20 6.55 2.75 -15.92
N ALA A 21 7.18 1.62 -15.65
CA ALA A 21 6.89 0.35 -16.32
C ALA A 21 5.43 -0.07 -16.17
N LEU A 22 4.87 0.05 -14.95
CA LEU A 22 3.46 -0.28 -14.71
C LEU A 22 2.52 0.74 -15.38
N ALA A 23 2.84 2.03 -15.38
CA ALA A 23 2.05 3.06 -16.05
C ALA A 23 2.01 2.85 -17.57
N ASP A 24 3.15 2.52 -18.19
CA ASP A 24 3.24 2.22 -19.62
C ASP A 24 2.38 0.98 -19.98
N LEU A 25 2.46 -0.06 -19.17
CA LEU A 25 1.66 -1.27 -19.35
C LEU A 25 0.16 -0.99 -19.24
N LEU A 26 -0.25 -0.18 -18.25
CA LEU A 26 -1.65 0.23 -18.04
C LEU A 26 -2.15 1.18 -19.14
N GLY A 27 -1.27 1.90 -19.82
CA GLY A 27 -1.63 2.77 -20.94
C GLY A 27 -2.25 2.04 -22.12
N SER A 28 -2.10 0.72 -22.22
CA SER A 28 -2.68 -0.13 -23.25
C SER A 28 -4.12 -0.60 -22.95
N VAL A 29 -4.65 -0.34 -21.76
CA VAL A 29 -5.95 -0.82 -21.31
C VAL A 29 -6.79 0.32 -20.74
N VAL A 30 -8.12 0.18 -20.83
CA VAL A 30 -9.06 1.11 -20.22
C VAL A 30 -9.37 0.64 -18.80
N VAL A 31 -8.93 1.39 -17.81
CA VAL A 31 -9.17 1.11 -16.41
C VAL A 31 -10.37 1.92 -15.92
N PRO A 32 -11.44 1.29 -15.44
CA PRO A 32 -12.62 2.01 -14.96
C PRO A 32 -12.38 2.68 -13.62
N GLY A 33 -13.17 3.71 -13.33
CA GLY A 33 -13.18 4.43 -12.06
C GLY A 33 -12.12 5.51 -11.94
N LYS A 34 -11.85 5.91 -10.70
CA LYS A 34 -10.84 6.92 -10.40
C LYS A 34 -9.49 6.25 -10.17
N MET A 35 -8.59 6.43 -11.12
CA MET A 35 -7.22 5.95 -11.03
C MET A 35 -6.47 6.56 -9.85
N VAL A 36 -5.70 5.74 -9.15
CA VAL A 36 -4.67 6.21 -8.24
C VAL A 36 -3.48 6.69 -9.07
N LEU A 37 -3.04 7.91 -8.84
CA LEU A 37 -1.91 8.47 -9.57
C LEU A 37 -0.62 7.66 -9.33
N PRO A 38 0.24 7.44 -10.33
CA PRO A 38 1.44 6.64 -10.20
C PRO A 38 2.35 7.01 -9.02
N GLN A 39 2.48 8.32 -8.73
CA GLN A 39 3.26 8.80 -7.57
C GLN A 39 2.68 8.38 -6.22
N ASN A 40 1.42 7.97 -6.19
CA ASN A 40 0.73 7.49 -4.98
C ASN A 40 0.69 5.96 -4.87
N TRP A 41 1.25 5.24 -5.85
CA TRP A 41 1.26 3.78 -5.79
C TRP A 41 2.18 3.28 -4.68
N HIS A 42 1.66 2.39 -3.87
CA HIS A 42 2.34 1.79 -2.73
C HIS A 42 1.65 0.48 -2.34
N ILE A 43 2.29 -0.33 -1.53
CA ILE A 43 1.68 -1.50 -0.89
C ILE A 43 1.50 -1.17 0.58
N THR A 44 0.24 -0.95 0.99
CA THR A 44 -0.07 -0.63 2.38
C THR A 44 0.20 -1.84 3.28
N LEU A 45 0.91 -1.62 4.36
CA LEU A 45 1.11 -2.59 5.43
C LEU A 45 0.09 -2.41 6.56
N ARG A 46 -0.12 -1.17 7.00
CA ARG A 46 -1.05 -0.84 8.08
C ARG A 46 -1.59 0.59 7.97
N PHE A 47 -2.90 0.75 8.06
CA PHE A 47 -3.53 2.05 8.25
C PHE A 47 -3.68 2.35 9.74
N LEU A 48 -3.13 3.48 10.20
CA LEU A 48 -3.35 3.97 11.57
C LEU A 48 -4.56 4.92 11.63
N GLY A 49 -4.91 5.54 10.52
CA GLY A 49 -6.02 6.48 10.46
C GLY A 49 -5.67 7.84 11.09
N ARG A 50 -6.64 8.44 11.76
CA ARG A 50 -6.43 9.71 12.47
C ARG A 50 -5.58 9.49 13.72
N THR A 51 -4.40 10.08 13.73
CA THR A 51 -3.37 9.86 14.73
C THR A 51 -2.94 11.21 15.30
N ASP A 52 -3.00 11.37 16.62
CA ASP A 52 -2.42 12.50 17.30
C ASP A 52 -0.89 12.36 17.43
N GLU A 53 -0.23 13.40 17.91
CA GLU A 53 1.22 13.44 17.99
C GLU A 53 1.80 12.41 18.98
N ILE A 54 1.14 12.22 20.12
CA ILE A 54 1.60 11.27 21.15
C ILE A 54 1.51 9.83 20.64
N ALA A 55 0.39 9.47 20.02
CA ALA A 55 0.22 8.14 19.43
C ALA A 55 1.19 7.92 18.25
N TYR A 56 1.44 8.96 17.47
CA TYR A 56 2.43 8.92 16.37
C TYR A 56 3.84 8.64 16.89
N ASP A 57 4.31 9.40 17.89
CA ASP A 57 5.64 9.22 18.46
C ASP A 57 5.81 7.83 19.10
N ARG A 58 4.79 7.35 19.80
CA ARG A 58 4.79 5.99 20.35
C ARG A 58 4.87 4.92 19.26
N PHE A 59 4.15 5.13 18.16
CA PHE A 59 4.18 4.22 17.03
C PHE A 59 5.57 4.19 16.37
N LEU A 60 6.18 5.35 16.12
CA LEU A 60 7.52 5.43 15.54
C LEU A 60 8.55 4.74 16.44
N ALA A 61 8.52 5.00 17.75
CA ALA A 61 9.43 4.35 18.70
C ALA A 61 9.23 2.82 18.73
N ALA A 62 8.00 2.34 18.65
CA ALA A 62 7.70 0.91 18.60
C ALA A 62 8.19 0.28 17.30
N LEU A 63 7.99 0.94 16.15
CA LEU A 63 8.43 0.45 14.84
C LEU A 63 9.96 0.46 14.71
N ASP A 64 10.64 1.45 15.26
CA ASP A 64 12.12 1.57 15.28
C ASP A 64 12.76 0.44 16.10
N ASN A 65 12.06 -0.09 17.09
CA ASN A 65 12.51 -1.23 17.89
C ASN A 65 12.23 -2.60 17.24
N CYS A 66 11.51 -2.64 16.11
CA CYS A 66 11.30 -3.87 15.37
C CYS A 66 12.53 -4.23 14.52
N ASP A 67 12.89 -5.50 14.48
CA ASP A 67 13.81 -6.01 13.46
C ASP A 67 13.05 -6.26 12.16
N LEU A 68 13.00 -5.26 11.29
CA LEU A 68 12.30 -5.36 10.01
C LEU A 68 13.00 -6.30 9.00
N GLY A 69 14.15 -6.87 9.36
CA GLY A 69 14.87 -7.87 8.58
C GLY A 69 15.48 -7.36 7.28
N PRO A 70 15.95 -8.29 6.42
CA PRO A 70 16.68 -7.93 5.21
C PRO A 70 15.78 -7.43 4.07
N SER A 71 16.39 -6.67 3.17
CA SER A 71 15.81 -6.31 1.88
C SER A 71 15.50 -7.58 1.07
N PHE A 72 14.47 -7.54 0.24
CA PHE A 72 13.98 -8.71 -0.51
C PHE A 72 13.44 -8.34 -1.87
N ASP A 73 13.37 -9.33 -2.77
CA ASP A 73 12.82 -9.11 -4.09
C ASP A 73 11.30 -9.19 -4.08
N MET A 74 10.69 -8.27 -4.80
CA MET A 74 9.25 -8.19 -5.04
C MET A 74 8.92 -8.38 -6.52
N GLY A 75 7.72 -8.87 -6.79
CA GLY A 75 7.20 -8.99 -8.15
C GLY A 75 5.70 -8.79 -8.18
N LEU A 76 5.23 -8.15 -9.23
CA LEU A 76 3.82 -7.97 -9.53
C LEU A 76 3.27 -9.14 -10.35
N GLY A 77 1.97 -9.26 -10.40
CA GLY A 77 1.26 -10.31 -11.11
C GLY A 77 -0.04 -9.85 -11.74
N GLU A 78 -1.06 -10.66 -11.56
CA GLU A 78 -2.38 -10.47 -12.17
C GLU A 78 -3.16 -9.33 -11.49
N LEU A 79 -4.16 -8.82 -12.18
CA LEU A 79 -5.16 -7.95 -11.57
C LEU A 79 -6.11 -8.75 -10.67
N GLY A 80 -6.62 -8.05 -9.67
CA GLY A 80 -7.71 -8.53 -8.85
C GLY A 80 -8.67 -7.41 -8.52
N ALA A 81 -9.79 -7.75 -7.91
CA ALA A 81 -10.78 -6.77 -7.53
C ALA A 81 -11.44 -7.10 -6.20
N PHE A 82 -11.76 -6.07 -5.42
CA PHE A 82 -12.58 -6.19 -4.23
C PHE A 82 -13.97 -5.60 -4.48
N PRO A 83 -15.05 -6.23 -3.97
CA PRO A 83 -15.08 -7.54 -3.32
C PRO A 83 -14.87 -8.70 -4.30
N ARG A 84 -15.16 -8.52 -5.58
CA ARG A 84 -15.01 -9.52 -6.65
C ARG A 84 -15.00 -8.85 -8.05
N PRO A 85 -14.44 -9.48 -9.10
CA PRO A 85 -14.35 -8.88 -10.43
C PRO A 85 -15.68 -8.46 -11.05
N ARG A 86 -16.77 -9.24 -10.85
CA ARG A 86 -18.11 -8.93 -11.38
C ARG A 86 -18.82 -7.74 -10.74
N SER A 87 -18.31 -7.27 -9.60
CA SER A 87 -18.85 -6.12 -8.86
C SER A 87 -17.73 -5.42 -8.11
N ALA A 88 -16.76 -4.92 -8.87
CA ALA A 88 -15.55 -4.32 -8.31
C ALA A 88 -15.83 -2.90 -7.82
N THR A 89 -15.34 -2.60 -6.62
CA THR A 89 -15.24 -1.25 -6.08
C THR A 89 -13.78 -0.79 -5.95
N VAL A 90 -12.84 -1.75 -5.98
CA VAL A 90 -11.39 -1.51 -5.99
C VAL A 90 -10.73 -2.47 -6.97
N LEU A 91 -9.95 -1.93 -7.90
CA LEU A 91 -9.07 -2.70 -8.78
C LEU A 91 -7.63 -2.61 -8.26
N TRP A 92 -6.93 -3.73 -8.23
CA TRP A 92 -5.57 -3.81 -7.69
C TRP A 92 -4.70 -4.80 -8.46
N VAL A 93 -3.39 -4.67 -8.32
CA VAL A 93 -2.39 -5.64 -8.83
C VAL A 93 -1.93 -6.53 -7.70
N ALA A 94 -1.87 -7.83 -7.95
CA ALA A 94 -1.32 -8.81 -7.02
C ALA A 94 0.20 -8.67 -6.87
N VAL A 95 0.70 -8.99 -5.69
CA VAL A 95 2.11 -9.26 -5.46
C VAL A 95 2.32 -10.76 -5.53
N THR A 96 3.22 -11.21 -6.40
CA THR A 96 3.49 -12.65 -6.63
C THR A 96 4.82 -13.10 -6.06
N LYS A 97 5.76 -12.18 -5.85
CA LYS A 97 7.05 -12.44 -5.21
C LYS A 97 7.23 -11.53 -4.01
N GLY A 98 7.71 -12.07 -2.91
CA GLY A 98 7.94 -11.32 -1.67
C GLY A 98 6.72 -11.26 -0.72
N GLN A 99 5.66 -12.00 -0.99
CA GLN A 99 4.43 -12.01 -0.18
C GLN A 99 4.70 -12.30 1.30
N GLY A 100 5.42 -13.39 1.61
CA GLY A 100 5.73 -13.76 3.00
C GLY A 100 6.48 -12.67 3.75
N ARG A 101 7.44 -11.99 3.08
CA ARG A 101 8.15 -10.86 3.69
C ARG A 101 7.25 -9.64 3.92
N LEU A 102 6.28 -9.40 3.03
CA LEU A 102 5.28 -8.35 3.25
C LEU A 102 4.34 -8.69 4.40
N GLU A 103 4.00 -9.97 4.57
CA GLU A 103 3.20 -10.46 5.70
C GLU A 103 3.93 -10.25 7.02
N ASP A 104 5.25 -10.57 7.08
CA ASP A 104 6.10 -10.29 8.25
C ASP A 104 6.13 -8.79 8.57
N LEU A 105 6.42 -7.94 7.58
CA LEU A 105 6.45 -6.49 7.77
C LEU A 105 5.09 -5.90 8.19
N ALA A 106 3.99 -6.46 7.67
CA ALA A 106 2.66 -6.06 8.10
C ALA A 106 2.38 -6.48 9.55
N ALA A 107 2.85 -7.65 9.96
CA ALA A 107 2.75 -8.12 11.35
C ALA A 107 3.58 -7.24 12.30
N ASP A 108 4.79 -6.83 11.90
CA ASP A 108 5.63 -5.91 12.68
C ASP A 108 4.96 -4.54 12.82
N ALA A 109 4.41 -4.00 11.73
CA ALA A 109 3.68 -2.73 11.76
C ALA A 109 2.41 -2.82 12.61
N GLU A 110 1.70 -3.95 12.60
CA GLU A 110 0.55 -4.21 13.46
C GLU A 110 0.95 -4.30 14.94
N ALA A 111 2.03 -5.03 15.26
CA ALA A 111 2.54 -5.13 16.63
C ALA A 111 2.97 -3.76 17.18
N ALA A 112 3.65 -2.94 16.36
CA ALA A 112 4.02 -1.58 16.71
C ALA A 112 2.77 -0.70 16.93
N ALA A 113 1.73 -0.85 16.09
CA ALA A 113 0.47 -0.13 16.25
C ALA A 113 -0.24 -0.49 17.56
N GLN A 114 -0.32 -1.78 17.89
CA GLN A 114 -0.91 -2.23 19.15
C GLN A 114 -0.13 -1.72 20.37
N THR A 115 1.20 -1.75 20.31
CA THR A 115 2.08 -1.19 21.36
C THR A 115 1.84 0.32 21.56
N ALA A 116 1.54 1.04 20.49
CA ALA A 116 1.21 2.47 20.53
C ALA A 116 -0.24 2.76 20.99
N GLY A 117 -1.07 1.71 21.18
CA GLY A 117 -2.44 1.83 21.66
C GLY A 117 -3.51 1.87 20.57
N PHE A 118 -3.15 1.55 19.32
CA PHE A 118 -4.12 1.44 18.24
C PHE A 118 -4.93 0.14 18.35
N THR A 119 -6.19 0.21 17.91
CA THR A 119 -7.04 -0.98 17.81
C THR A 119 -6.46 -1.97 16.80
N PRO A 120 -6.41 -3.27 17.14
CA PRO A 120 -5.98 -4.30 16.20
C PRO A 120 -6.77 -4.27 14.88
N GLU A 121 -6.10 -4.55 13.76
CA GLU A 121 -6.78 -4.79 12.48
C GLU A 121 -7.42 -6.18 12.50
N ASP A 122 -8.72 -6.24 12.23
CA ASP A 122 -9.49 -7.48 12.26
C ASP A 122 -9.48 -8.24 10.93
N ARG A 123 -9.04 -7.59 9.85
CA ARG A 123 -8.97 -8.18 8.51
C ARG A 123 -7.60 -8.78 8.23
N PRO A 124 -7.56 -9.99 7.63
CA PRO A 124 -6.31 -10.57 7.19
C PRO A 124 -5.57 -9.64 6.21
N PHE A 125 -4.27 -9.49 6.40
CA PHE A 125 -3.43 -8.77 5.46
C PHE A 125 -3.42 -9.47 4.10
N ARG A 126 -3.59 -8.69 3.03
CA ARG A 126 -3.49 -9.16 1.64
C ARG A 126 -2.61 -8.19 0.87
N PRO A 127 -1.38 -8.58 0.52
CA PRO A 127 -0.48 -7.70 -0.21
C PRO A 127 -1.04 -7.39 -1.61
N HIS A 128 -1.28 -6.11 -1.87
CA HIS A 128 -1.81 -5.63 -3.15
C HIS A 128 -1.45 -4.17 -3.38
N LEU A 129 -1.41 -3.79 -4.65
CA LEU A 129 -1.22 -2.42 -5.09
C LEU A 129 -2.54 -1.90 -5.68
N THR A 130 -3.17 -0.94 -5.04
CA THR A 130 -4.43 -0.35 -5.51
C THR A 130 -4.19 0.52 -6.74
N LEU A 131 -4.90 0.21 -7.83
CA LEU A 131 -4.85 0.96 -9.09
C LEU A 131 -6.00 1.95 -9.24
N SER A 132 -7.21 1.53 -8.90
CA SER A 132 -8.41 2.33 -9.14
C SER A 132 -9.48 2.07 -8.10
N ARG A 133 -10.27 3.13 -7.83
CA ARG A 133 -11.51 3.05 -7.06
C ARG A 133 -12.68 3.20 -8.00
N VAL A 134 -13.47 2.14 -8.11
CA VAL A 134 -14.55 2.00 -9.08
C VAL A 134 -15.88 2.32 -8.41
N ARG A 135 -16.46 3.46 -8.76
CA ARG A 135 -17.76 3.90 -8.23
C ARG A 135 -18.58 4.54 -9.34
N PRO A 136 -19.79 4.03 -9.58
CA PRO A 136 -20.43 2.86 -9.00
C PRO A 136 -19.64 1.58 -9.27
N ALA A 137 -19.94 0.49 -8.55
CA ALA A 137 -19.32 -0.81 -8.77
C ALA A 137 -19.54 -1.28 -10.23
N ALA A 138 -18.52 -1.87 -10.83
CA ALA A 138 -18.55 -2.32 -12.22
C ALA A 138 -17.98 -3.74 -12.38
N ASP A 139 -18.36 -4.40 -13.47
CA ASP A 139 -17.77 -5.68 -13.87
C ASP A 139 -16.44 -5.41 -14.59
N VAL A 140 -15.35 -5.90 -14.00
CA VAL A 140 -13.98 -5.80 -14.51
C VAL A 140 -13.39 -7.16 -14.88
N SER A 141 -14.22 -8.21 -14.97
CA SER A 141 -13.77 -9.59 -15.19
C SER A 141 -12.88 -9.72 -16.41
N ARG A 142 -13.25 -9.12 -17.55
CA ARG A 142 -12.44 -9.17 -18.78
C ARG A 142 -11.07 -8.51 -18.61
N LEU A 143 -11.01 -7.42 -17.86
CA LEU A 143 -9.75 -6.73 -17.59
C LEU A 143 -8.86 -7.57 -16.66
N VAL A 144 -9.43 -8.17 -15.62
CA VAL A 144 -8.74 -9.09 -14.72
C VAL A 144 -8.19 -10.30 -15.47
N ASP A 145 -8.97 -10.91 -16.33
CA ASP A 145 -8.57 -12.10 -17.08
C ASP A 145 -7.55 -11.81 -18.21
N GLY A 146 -7.50 -10.57 -18.71
CA GLY A 146 -6.70 -10.19 -19.87
C GLY A 146 -5.43 -9.40 -19.55
N PHE A 147 -5.16 -9.04 -18.30
CA PHE A 147 -4.02 -8.21 -17.93
C PHE A 147 -3.10 -8.91 -16.93
N SER A 148 -1.80 -8.78 -17.17
CA SER A 148 -0.78 -9.22 -16.23
C SER A 148 0.36 -8.22 -16.15
N ALA A 149 0.82 -7.92 -14.94
CA ALA A 149 2.04 -7.17 -14.66
C ALA A 149 3.23 -8.09 -14.34
N ALA A 150 3.11 -9.38 -14.68
CA ALA A 150 4.20 -10.33 -14.51
C ALA A 150 5.47 -9.85 -15.23
N GLY A 151 6.62 -10.00 -14.58
CA GLY A 151 7.90 -9.48 -15.05
C GLY A 151 8.27 -8.09 -14.51
N ILE A 152 7.32 -7.35 -13.94
CA ILE A 152 7.64 -6.12 -13.20
C ILE A 152 8.00 -6.50 -11.77
N GLY A 153 9.23 -6.20 -11.37
CA GLY A 153 9.72 -6.48 -10.02
C GLY A 153 10.80 -5.52 -9.59
N TRP A 154 11.10 -5.50 -8.29
CA TRP A 154 12.14 -4.66 -7.71
C TRP A 154 12.63 -5.22 -6.39
N ARG A 155 13.71 -4.63 -5.86
CA ARG A 155 14.21 -4.90 -4.53
C ARG A 155 13.56 -3.95 -3.52
N CYS A 156 12.76 -4.49 -2.60
CA CYS A 156 12.26 -3.72 -1.46
C CYS A 156 13.40 -3.45 -0.49
N ARG A 157 13.63 -2.16 -0.19
CA ARG A 157 14.75 -1.70 0.65
C ARG A 157 14.31 -0.93 1.89
N SER A 158 13.04 -0.56 1.97
CA SER A 158 12.54 0.26 3.08
C SER A 158 11.03 0.13 3.26
N VAL A 159 10.62 0.46 4.47
CA VAL A 159 9.24 0.73 4.86
C VAL A 159 9.13 2.24 5.12
N VAL A 160 8.02 2.85 4.72
CA VAL A 160 7.81 4.29 4.86
C VAL A 160 6.52 4.57 5.60
N VAL A 161 6.58 5.49 6.54
CA VAL A 161 5.40 6.05 7.22
C VAL A 161 4.96 7.29 6.46
N TYR A 162 3.70 7.31 6.02
CA TYR A 162 3.13 8.36 5.22
C TYR A 162 2.02 9.11 5.96
N ARG A 163 1.93 10.40 5.66
CA ARG A 163 0.76 11.23 5.94
C ARG A 163 -0.10 11.34 4.67
N SER A 164 -1.39 11.07 4.82
CA SER A 164 -2.37 11.26 3.76
C SER A 164 -3.03 12.64 3.88
N HIS A 165 -2.95 13.43 2.81
CA HIS A 165 -3.65 14.69 2.65
C HIS A 165 -4.82 14.49 1.68
N PRO A 166 -6.06 14.42 2.18
CA PRO A 166 -7.23 14.33 1.29
C PRO A 166 -7.35 15.57 0.40
N GLY A 167 -7.75 15.37 -0.85
CA GLY A 167 -7.93 16.46 -1.81
C GLY A 167 -9.00 16.15 -2.85
N ARG A 168 -9.55 17.19 -3.49
CA ARG A 168 -10.59 17.03 -4.55
C ARG A 168 -10.08 16.24 -5.75
N GLY A 169 -8.81 16.39 -6.13
CA GLY A 169 -8.14 15.66 -7.21
C GLY A 169 -7.67 14.25 -6.84
N GLY A 170 -7.76 13.86 -5.59
CA GLY A 170 -7.22 12.64 -5.01
C GLY A 170 -6.38 12.95 -3.77
N ALA A 171 -5.99 11.93 -3.04
CA ALA A 171 -5.10 12.08 -1.91
C ALA A 171 -3.67 12.40 -2.39
N ARG A 172 -2.94 13.21 -1.64
CA ARG A 172 -1.49 13.37 -1.75
C ARG A 172 -0.86 12.67 -0.54
N TYR A 173 0.19 11.89 -0.77
CA TYR A 173 0.93 11.19 0.27
C TYR A 173 2.28 11.85 0.47
N GLU A 174 2.56 12.19 1.72
CA GLU A 174 3.78 12.82 2.18
C GLU A 174 4.57 11.78 2.99
N PRO A 175 5.79 11.42 2.57
CA PRO A 175 6.64 10.56 3.38
C PRO A 175 7.11 11.35 4.61
N LEU A 176 6.93 10.74 5.79
CA LEU A 176 7.35 11.33 7.06
C LEU A 176 8.64 10.70 7.57
N GLU A 177 8.65 9.35 7.66
CA GLU A 177 9.79 8.59 8.15
C GLU A 177 10.07 7.39 7.26
N THR A 178 11.34 7.06 7.09
CA THR A 178 11.80 5.91 6.30
C THR A 178 12.64 4.98 7.17
N PHE A 179 12.21 3.73 7.23
CA PHE A 179 12.89 2.64 7.96
C PHE A 179 13.60 1.74 6.95
N PRO A 180 14.93 1.77 6.87
CA PRO A 180 15.67 0.93 5.95
C PRO A 180 15.63 -0.52 6.39
N LEU A 181 15.47 -1.44 5.42
CA LEU A 181 15.70 -2.86 5.64
C LEU A 181 17.22 -3.15 5.61
N THR A 182 17.66 -4.17 6.33
CA THR A 182 19.06 -4.55 6.33
C THR A 182 19.51 -5.10 4.96
N ARG A 183 20.81 -5.20 4.73
CA ARG A 183 21.36 -5.68 3.45
C ARG A 183 21.22 -7.19 3.30
#